data_806aa85f19f058b6ff9efab91a59c640
#
_entry.id   806aa85f19f058b6ff9efab91a59c640
#
_cell.length_a   1.000
_cell.length_b   1.000
_cell.length_c   1.000
_cell.angle_alpha   90.00
_cell.angle_beta   90.00
_cell.angle_gamma   90.00
#
_symmetry.space_group_name_H-M   'P 1'
#
loop_
_entity.id
_entity.type
_entity.pdbx_description
1 polymer ?
#
loop_
_entity_poly.entity_id
_entity_poly.type
_entity_poly.pdbx_seq_one_letter_code
_entity_poly.pdbx_strand_id
1 'polypeptide(L)'
;TIRNQLVLMKQYGLPGTYALKYDALMDPHYQELLRDYLDENDEVSAWWEISSELCQRAGIRFRDSHQEEEFDDRVDSAYSLGYTPEERRKLVDAYMEDFYSVFGKYPKSIGSWVLDSVTINYAAEKYGIQVAAICRDQMATDGFTLWGGYPNGLYYPSKCNEFVPAQNIENQMSIPVLRLLGPDPIYNFEAQVRDGMQGVYSLEPAWLTGRNQKWINWVFSCLTDEDALGVGYAQVGQENGFLWENIKPGLAPQLDEIKRLHAAGKLRVETMGQSASWFKNKYRVTPPVT
;
A
#
# COMPACT_ATOMS: atom_id res chain seq x y z
N THR A 1 10.43 -14.99 6.39
CA THR A 1 10.66 -13.62 5.87
C THR A 1 10.12 -12.57 6.83
N ILE A 2 8.83 -12.58 7.18
CA ILE A 2 8.19 -11.54 8.01
C ILE A 2 8.90 -11.32 9.36
N ARG A 3 9.27 -12.38 10.09
CA ARG A 3 10.01 -12.25 11.36
C ARG A 3 11.31 -11.45 11.18
N ASN A 4 12.05 -11.70 10.13
CA ASN A 4 13.32 -11.00 9.86
C ASN A 4 13.09 -9.52 9.54
N GLN A 5 12.01 -9.19 8.84
CA GLN A 5 11.61 -7.79 8.61
C GLN A 5 11.25 -7.10 9.94
N LEU A 6 10.41 -7.73 10.76
CA LEU A 6 10.02 -7.21 12.07
C LEU A 6 11.25 -6.94 12.95
N VAL A 7 12.17 -7.91 13.02
CA VAL A 7 13.44 -7.76 13.76
C VAL A 7 14.25 -6.58 13.22
N LEU A 8 14.39 -6.48 11.90
CA LEU A 8 15.14 -5.39 11.29
C LEU A 8 14.51 -4.02 11.57
N MET A 9 13.20 -3.89 11.42
CA MET A 9 12.47 -2.64 11.71
C MET A 9 12.68 -2.21 13.16
N LYS A 10 12.62 -3.14 14.12
CA LYS A 10 12.91 -2.85 15.54
C LYS A 10 14.36 -2.40 15.77
N GLN A 11 15.33 -2.98 15.07
CA GLN A 11 16.73 -2.54 15.15
C GLN A 11 16.92 -1.10 14.66
N TYR A 12 16.16 -0.68 13.68
CA TYR A 12 16.17 0.71 13.19
C TYR A 12 15.37 1.66 14.09
N GLY A 13 14.44 1.15 14.88
CA GLY A 13 13.56 1.95 15.74
C GLY A 13 12.58 2.80 14.93
N LEU A 14 12.15 2.30 13.78
CA LEU A 14 11.23 2.96 12.88
C LEU A 14 9.84 2.32 12.97
N PRO A 15 8.75 3.10 12.95
CA PRO A 15 7.39 2.58 12.88
C PRO A 15 7.11 1.94 11.53
N GLY A 16 6.21 0.95 11.51
CA GLY A 16 5.78 0.27 10.30
C GLY A 16 4.27 0.08 10.24
N THR A 17 3.76 -0.07 9.01
CA THR A 17 2.41 -0.53 8.76
C THR A 17 2.45 -1.93 8.16
N TYR A 18 1.78 -2.87 8.82
CA TYR A 18 1.77 -4.29 8.46
C TYR A 18 0.40 -4.66 7.94
N ALA A 19 0.29 -4.79 6.63
CA ALA A 19 -0.96 -5.05 5.96
C ALA A 19 -1.17 -6.56 5.76
N LEU A 20 -2.33 -7.06 6.16
CA LEU A 20 -2.66 -8.48 6.15
C LEU A 20 -3.69 -8.78 5.05
N LYS A 21 -3.40 -9.76 4.20
CA LYS A 21 -4.41 -10.46 3.41
C LYS A 21 -5.32 -11.25 4.36
N TYR A 22 -6.48 -11.67 3.88
CA TYR A 22 -7.45 -12.38 4.72
C TYR A 22 -6.92 -13.71 5.26
N ASP A 23 -6.20 -14.48 4.46
CA ASP A 23 -5.54 -15.71 4.88
C ASP A 23 -4.50 -15.46 5.98
N ALA A 24 -3.65 -14.45 5.82
CA ALA A 24 -2.69 -14.05 6.84
C ALA A 24 -3.36 -13.48 8.12
N LEU A 25 -4.48 -12.77 7.97
CA LEU A 25 -5.29 -12.31 9.11
C LEU A 25 -5.79 -13.48 9.96
N MET A 26 -6.22 -14.56 9.31
CA MET A 26 -6.80 -15.72 9.98
C MET A 26 -5.75 -16.74 10.43
N ASP A 27 -4.50 -16.61 10.04
CA ASP A 27 -3.42 -17.51 10.45
C ASP A 27 -2.91 -17.16 11.87
N PRO A 28 -3.06 -18.07 12.86
CA PRO A 28 -2.58 -17.85 14.22
C PRO A 28 -1.09 -17.54 14.31
N HIS A 29 -0.27 -18.04 13.38
CA HIS A 29 1.16 -17.79 13.37
C HIS A 29 1.47 -16.31 13.10
N TYR A 30 0.80 -15.69 12.11
CA TYR A 30 0.96 -14.24 11.86
C TYR A 30 0.40 -13.40 13.01
N GLN A 31 -0.71 -13.83 13.60
CA GLN A 31 -1.29 -13.14 14.76
C GLN A 31 -0.33 -13.13 15.95
N GLU A 32 0.35 -14.26 16.23
CA GLU A 32 1.35 -14.38 17.29
C GLU A 32 2.56 -13.50 17.00
N LEU A 33 3.12 -13.60 15.77
CA LEU A 33 4.26 -12.77 15.36
C LEU A 33 3.98 -11.28 15.54
N LEU A 34 2.82 -10.80 15.10
CA LEU A 34 2.47 -9.39 15.23
C LEU A 34 2.31 -8.98 16.69
N ARG A 35 1.70 -9.81 17.54
CA ARG A 35 1.61 -9.53 18.98
C ARG A 35 2.96 -9.47 19.68
N ASP A 36 3.91 -10.31 19.25
CA ASP A 36 5.22 -10.39 19.88
C ASP A 36 6.15 -9.23 19.48
N TYR A 37 6.01 -8.72 18.26
CA TYR A 37 6.97 -7.78 17.69
C TYR A 37 6.45 -6.35 17.56
N LEU A 38 5.13 -6.12 17.45
CA LEU A 38 4.59 -4.77 17.29
C LEU A 38 4.43 -4.05 18.62
N ASP A 39 4.57 -2.75 18.57
CA ASP A 39 4.30 -1.85 19.69
C ASP A 39 3.27 -0.77 19.31
N GLU A 40 3.06 0.20 20.19
CA GLU A 40 2.08 1.28 20.02
C GLU A 40 2.37 2.22 18.85
N ASN A 41 3.60 2.24 18.35
CA ASN A 41 4.02 3.07 17.22
C ASN A 41 3.74 2.38 15.88
N ASP A 42 3.48 1.08 15.89
CA ASP A 42 3.20 0.30 14.70
C ASP A 42 1.69 0.24 14.40
N GLU A 43 1.37 -0.10 13.15
CA GLU A 43 0.00 -0.23 12.68
C GLU A 43 -0.22 -1.58 11.98
N VAL A 44 -1.31 -2.27 12.33
CA VAL A 44 -1.83 -3.38 11.53
C VAL A 44 -2.91 -2.84 10.61
N SER A 45 -2.78 -3.13 9.33
CA SER A 45 -3.62 -2.66 8.23
C SER A 45 -4.30 -3.83 7.52
N ALA A 46 -5.34 -3.54 6.76
CA ALA A 46 -5.94 -4.48 5.84
C ALA A 46 -5.20 -4.43 4.48
N TRP A 47 -4.83 -5.60 3.95
CA TRP A 47 -4.45 -5.74 2.55
C TRP A 47 -5.60 -6.38 1.78
N TRP A 48 -6.17 -5.62 0.85
CA TRP A 48 -7.42 -5.92 0.20
C TRP A 48 -7.21 -6.69 -1.10
N GLU A 49 -7.14 -8.00 -0.97
CA GLU A 49 -7.23 -8.94 -2.06
C GLU A 49 -8.30 -9.97 -1.72
N ILE A 50 -9.09 -10.33 -2.72
CA ILE A 50 -10.21 -11.25 -2.55
C ILE A 50 -9.69 -12.67 -2.69
N SER A 51 -9.91 -13.47 -1.64
CA SER A 51 -9.58 -14.89 -1.64
C SER A 51 -10.85 -15.74 -1.62
N SER A 52 -10.70 -17.03 -1.95
CA SER A 52 -11.79 -18.01 -1.85
C SER A 52 -12.33 -18.10 -0.43
N GLU A 53 -11.46 -18.03 0.58
CA GLU A 53 -11.83 -18.10 2.01
C GLU A 53 -12.65 -16.88 2.43
N LEU A 54 -12.24 -15.68 2.01
CA LEU A 54 -13.02 -14.47 2.27
C LEU A 54 -14.39 -14.52 1.58
N CYS A 55 -14.44 -14.97 0.34
CA CYS A 55 -15.71 -15.18 -0.36
C CYS A 55 -16.61 -16.19 0.34
N GLN A 56 -16.06 -17.32 0.78
CA GLN A 56 -16.80 -18.32 1.55
C GLN A 56 -17.34 -17.72 2.86
N ARG A 57 -16.52 -16.98 3.58
CA ARG A 57 -16.91 -16.28 4.83
C ARG A 57 -18.03 -15.27 4.61
N ALA A 58 -18.00 -14.55 3.48
CA ALA A 58 -19.01 -13.57 3.10
C ALA A 58 -20.28 -14.17 2.47
N GLY A 59 -20.31 -15.47 2.18
CA GLY A 59 -21.39 -16.14 1.46
C GLY A 59 -21.46 -15.72 -0.01
N ILE A 60 -20.32 -15.46 -0.64
CA ILE A 60 -20.17 -15.00 -2.02
C ILE A 60 -19.44 -16.08 -2.82
N ARG A 61 -19.83 -16.25 -4.08
CA ARG A 61 -19.11 -17.15 -4.98
C ARG A 61 -17.79 -16.51 -5.40
N PHE A 62 -16.67 -17.20 -5.14
CA PHE A 62 -15.38 -16.81 -5.68
C PHE A 62 -15.38 -16.94 -7.21
N ARG A 63 -14.82 -15.97 -7.90
CA ARG A 63 -14.84 -15.86 -9.36
C ARG A 63 -13.57 -16.42 -10.00
N ASP A 64 -13.11 -17.52 -9.49
CA ASP A 64 -12.01 -18.26 -10.10
C ASP A 64 -12.44 -18.76 -11.48
N SER A 65 -11.76 -18.34 -12.52
CA SER A 65 -12.07 -18.69 -13.89
C SER A 65 -11.07 -19.69 -14.50
N HIS A 66 -9.97 -20.00 -13.82
CA HIS A 66 -8.95 -20.93 -14.33
C HIS A 66 -8.35 -21.77 -13.20
N GLN A 67 -8.58 -23.07 -13.27
CA GLN A 67 -8.06 -24.06 -12.33
C GLN A 67 -6.58 -24.44 -12.56
N GLU A 68 -5.90 -23.85 -13.52
CA GLU A 68 -4.60 -24.34 -13.98
C GLU A 68 -3.43 -23.32 -13.92
N GLU A 69 -3.66 -22.08 -13.49
CA GLU A 69 -2.58 -21.11 -13.36
C GLU A 69 -2.30 -20.79 -11.88
N GLU A 70 -1.06 -21.00 -11.49
CA GLU A 70 -0.54 -20.88 -10.11
C GLU A 70 -0.60 -19.44 -9.56
N PHE A 71 -0.93 -18.46 -10.40
CA PHE A 71 -1.14 -17.05 -10.08
C PHE A 71 -2.35 -16.51 -10.82
N ASP A 72 -3.52 -16.58 -10.20
CA ASP A 72 -4.70 -15.90 -10.73
C ASP A 72 -4.84 -14.49 -10.14
N ASP A 73 -3.95 -13.59 -10.55
CA ASP A 73 -4.02 -12.15 -10.23
C ASP A 73 -5.01 -11.40 -11.12
N ARG A 74 -6.05 -12.05 -11.57
CA ARG A 74 -7.02 -11.44 -12.47
C ARG A 74 -7.88 -10.43 -11.73
N VAL A 75 -8.11 -9.31 -12.38
CA VAL A 75 -8.90 -8.19 -11.85
C VAL A 75 -10.32 -8.63 -11.46
N ASP A 76 -10.86 -9.62 -12.13
CA ASP A 76 -12.22 -10.13 -11.90
C ASP A 76 -12.32 -11.15 -10.76
N SER A 77 -11.23 -11.71 -10.27
CA SER A 77 -11.20 -12.65 -9.15
C SER A 77 -10.52 -12.08 -7.91
N ALA A 78 -9.29 -11.63 -8.05
CA ALA A 78 -8.44 -11.19 -6.93
C ALA A 78 -8.80 -9.78 -6.41
N TYR A 79 -9.48 -8.96 -7.21
CA TYR A 79 -9.82 -7.60 -6.80
C TYR A 79 -11.33 -7.36 -6.77
N SER A 80 -11.73 -6.45 -5.89
CA SER A 80 -13.15 -6.14 -5.68
C SER A 80 -13.87 -5.60 -6.91
N LEU A 81 -13.14 -5.09 -7.91
CA LEU A 81 -13.71 -4.66 -9.20
C LEU A 81 -14.52 -5.75 -9.92
N GLY A 82 -14.15 -7.01 -9.75
CA GLY A 82 -14.87 -8.15 -10.32
C GLY A 82 -16.21 -8.47 -9.65
N TYR A 83 -16.54 -7.82 -8.53
CA TYR A 83 -17.72 -8.11 -7.71
C TYR A 83 -18.72 -6.95 -7.77
N THR A 84 -20.01 -7.26 -7.62
CA THR A 84 -21.05 -6.23 -7.56
C THR A 84 -20.89 -5.33 -6.32
N PRO A 85 -21.42 -4.10 -6.32
CA PRO A 85 -21.35 -3.22 -5.16
C PRO A 85 -21.89 -3.85 -3.86
N GLU A 86 -22.91 -4.67 -3.93
CA GLU A 86 -23.48 -5.39 -2.79
C GLU A 86 -22.53 -6.47 -2.29
N GLU A 87 -21.92 -7.23 -3.19
CA GLU A 87 -20.91 -8.25 -2.85
C GLU A 87 -19.67 -7.60 -2.22
N ARG A 88 -19.19 -6.46 -2.76
CA ARG A 88 -18.05 -5.72 -2.20
C ARG A 88 -18.32 -5.33 -0.74
N ARG A 89 -19.51 -4.81 -0.43
CA ARG A 89 -19.88 -4.47 0.95
C ARG A 89 -19.89 -5.69 1.87
N LYS A 90 -20.42 -6.83 1.42
CA LYS A 90 -20.40 -8.07 2.21
C LYS A 90 -18.97 -8.58 2.44
N LEU A 91 -18.11 -8.49 1.44
CA LEU A 91 -16.69 -8.85 1.58
C LEU A 91 -16.00 -7.95 2.60
N VAL A 92 -16.24 -6.63 2.53
CA VAL A 92 -15.71 -5.69 3.54
C VAL A 92 -16.24 -6.03 4.93
N ASP A 93 -17.53 -6.29 5.07
CA ASP A 93 -18.13 -6.65 6.35
C ASP A 93 -17.46 -7.89 6.96
N ALA A 94 -17.34 -8.96 6.17
CA ALA A 94 -16.73 -10.20 6.63
C ALA A 94 -15.27 -9.98 7.07
N TYR A 95 -14.47 -9.28 6.26
CA TYR A 95 -13.09 -8.99 6.61
C TYR A 95 -12.97 -8.17 7.90
N MET A 96 -13.76 -7.10 8.03
CA MET A 96 -13.69 -6.18 9.16
C MET A 96 -14.18 -6.83 10.46
N GLU A 97 -15.21 -7.66 10.41
CA GLU A 97 -15.68 -8.43 11.56
C GLU A 97 -14.59 -9.37 12.09
N ASP A 98 -13.94 -10.10 11.19
CA ASP A 98 -12.87 -11.02 11.57
C ASP A 98 -11.60 -10.27 12.01
N PHE A 99 -11.26 -9.14 11.39
CA PHE A 99 -10.18 -8.28 11.87
C PHE A 99 -10.44 -7.78 13.29
N TYR A 100 -11.67 -7.35 13.57
CA TYR A 100 -12.05 -6.93 14.92
C TYR A 100 -11.98 -8.09 15.92
N SER A 101 -12.38 -9.29 15.53
CA SER A 101 -12.30 -10.47 16.40
C SER A 101 -10.86 -10.81 16.79
N VAL A 102 -9.90 -10.58 15.90
CA VAL A 102 -8.47 -10.86 16.12
C VAL A 102 -7.78 -9.77 16.93
N PHE A 103 -8.04 -8.49 16.62
CA PHE A 103 -7.29 -7.36 17.16
C PHE A 103 -8.08 -6.48 18.15
N GLY A 104 -9.39 -6.70 18.33
CA GLY A 104 -10.27 -5.91 19.22
C GLY A 104 -10.52 -4.49 18.73
N LYS A 105 -10.11 -4.15 17.50
CA LYS A 105 -10.28 -2.84 16.86
C LYS A 105 -10.31 -3.02 15.34
N TYR A 106 -10.88 -2.04 14.64
CA TYR A 106 -10.80 -1.98 13.18
C TYR A 106 -9.46 -1.41 12.71
N PRO A 107 -8.97 -1.77 11.51
CA PRO A 107 -7.78 -1.17 10.95
C PRO A 107 -8.03 0.32 10.64
N LYS A 108 -6.98 1.13 10.70
CA LYS A 108 -7.06 2.55 10.30
C LYS A 108 -6.84 2.74 8.81
N SER A 109 -6.20 1.79 8.17
CA SER A 109 -5.83 1.85 6.77
C SER A 109 -6.21 0.56 6.03
N ILE A 110 -6.41 0.70 4.74
CA ILE A 110 -6.64 -0.40 3.80
C ILE A 110 -5.77 -0.17 2.57
N GLY A 111 -5.06 -1.21 2.12
CA GLY A 111 -4.22 -1.16 0.94
C GLY A 111 -4.55 -2.26 -0.04
N SER A 112 -4.27 -2.04 -1.31
CA SER A 112 -4.32 -3.04 -2.37
C SER A 112 -3.53 -2.55 -3.60
N TRP A 113 -3.25 -3.46 -4.49
CA TRP A 113 -2.82 -3.10 -5.84
C TRP A 113 -3.91 -2.29 -6.55
N VAL A 114 -5.16 -2.77 -6.48
CA VAL A 114 -6.33 -2.12 -7.07
C VAL A 114 -7.46 -2.07 -6.04
N LEU A 115 -7.85 -0.87 -5.65
CA LEU A 115 -9.03 -0.61 -4.83
C LEU A 115 -10.05 0.19 -5.62
N ASP A 116 -11.32 -0.05 -5.36
CA ASP A 116 -12.41 0.68 -5.99
C ASP A 116 -13.09 1.67 -5.03
N SER A 117 -13.74 2.67 -5.61
CA SER A 117 -14.39 3.73 -4.87
C SER A 117 -15.51 3.26 -3.94
N VAL A 118 -16.24 2.20 -4.32
CA VAL A 118 -17.31 1.63 -3.49
C VAL A 118 -16.74 1.03 -2.21
N THR A 119 -15.69 0.21 -2.36
CA THR A 119 -14.98 -0.42 -1.24
C THR A 119 -14.39 0.64 -0.30
N ILE A 120 -13.68 1.63 -0.85
CA ILE A 120 -13.06 2.69 -0.05
C ILE A 120 -14.11 3.49 0.72
N ASN A 121 -15.15 3.98 0.04
CA ASN A 121 -16.20 4.77 0.71
C ASN A 121 -16.91 3.97 1.80
N TYR A 122 -17.29 2.73 1.50
CA TYR A 122 -18.00 1.89 2.46
C TYR A 122 -17.15 1.56 3.70
N ALA A 123 -15.89 1.21 3.50
CA ALA A 123 -14.97 0.94 4.60
C ALA A 123 -14.72 2.19 5.47
N ALA A 124 -14.61 3.36 4.86
CA ALA A 124 -14.44 4.62 5.57
C ALA A 124 -15.69 4.99 6.38
N GLU A 125 -16.87 4.89 5.77
CA GLU A 125 -18.15 5.30 6.40
C GLU A 125 -18.57 4.36 7.53
N LYS A 126 -18.44 3.05 7.34
CA LYS A 126 -18.92 2.06 8.30
C LYS A 126 -17.89 1.67 9.36
N TYR A 127 -16.63 1.55 8.99
CA TYR A 127 -15.59 1.01 9.87
C TYR A 127 -14.54 2.04 10.30
N GLY A 128 -14.65 3.27 9.82
CA GLY A 128 -13.77 4.34 10.24
C GLY A 128 -12.36 4.25 9.66
N ILE A 129 -12.20 3.60 8.53
CA ILE A 129 -10.93 3.64 7.77
C ILE A 129 -10.58 5.10 7.50
N GLN A 130 -9.33 5.46 7.70
CA GLN A 130 -8.84 6.84 7.63
C GLN A 130 -8.03 7.13 6.37
N VAL A 131 -7.56 6.10 5.71
CA VAL A 131 -6.71 6.18 4.51
C VAL A 131 -6.79 4.91 3.71
N ALA A 132 -6.74 5.04 2.39
CA ALA A 132 -6.53 3.92 1.49
C ALA A 132 -5.16 4.05 0.79
N ALA A 133 -4.52 2.92 0.51
CA ALA A 133 -3.30 2.86 -0.29
C ALA A 133 -3.59 2.09 -1.57
N ILE A 134 -3.24 2.67 -2.71
CA ILE A 134 -3.37 2.02 -4.02
C ILE A 134 -2.05 2.10 -4.78
N CYS A 135 -1.82 1.11 -5.64
CA CYS A 135 -0.61 1.11 -6.44
C CYS A 135 -0.65 2.16 -7.54
N ARG A 136 0.50 2.71 -7.84
CA ARG A 136 0.76 3.49 -9.04
C ARG A 136 1.65 2.67 -9.95
N ASP A 137 1.26 2.57 -11.22
CA ASP A 137 2.11 2.07 -12.30
C ASP A 137 2.97 0.85 -11.96
N GLN A 138 2.37 -0.28 -11.77
CA GLN A 138 3.11 -1.53 -11.81
C GLN A 138 3.03 -2.16 -13.21
N MET A 139 3.48 -1.42 -14.20
CA MET A 139 3.67 -2.02 -15.49
C MET A 139 4.68 -3.16 -15.36
N ALA A 140 4.27 -4.37 -15.70
CA ALA A 140 5.06 -5.56 -15.84
C ALA A 140 5.34 -6.45 -14.60
N THR A 141 4.81 -6.20 -13.42
CA THR A 141 4.85 -7.23 -12.37
C THR A 141 3.68 -8.19 -12.48
N ASP A 142 2.48 -7.67 -12.64
CA ASP A 142 1.25 -8.45 -12.70
C ASP A 142 0.28 -7.97 -13.80
N GLY A 143 0.64 -6.95 -14.54
CA GLY A 143 -0.14 -6.43 -15.67
C GLY A 143 -1.41 -5.69 -15.29
N PHE A 144 -1.69 -5.48 -14.02
CA PHE A 144 -2.97 -4.94 -13.54
C PHE A 144 -2.96 -3.46 -13.24
N THR A 145 -1.85 -2.79 -13.35
CA THR A 145 -1.78 -1.40 -12.98
C THR A 145 -2.38 -0.53 -14.04
N LEU A 146 -3.43 0.13 -13.65
CA LEU A 146 -4.03 1.17 -14.44
C LEU A 146 -3.07 2.35 -14.51
N TRP A 147 -2.74 2.73 -15.73
CA TRP A 147 -2.04 3.96 -16.02
C TRP A 147 -2.86 5.14 -15.52
N GLY A 148 -2.24 6.02 -14.83
CA GLY A 148 -2.85 7.25 -14.41
C GLY A 148 -3.04 7.35 -12.91
N GLY A 149 -3.78 8.32 -12.54
CA GLY A 149 -3.93 8.80 -11.18
C GLY A 149 -2.93 9.90 -10.89
N TYR A 150 -3.17 10.57 -9.80
CA TYR A 150 -2.39 11.69 -9.33
C TYR A 150 -0.94 11.26 -9.04
N PRO A 151 0.04 11.87 -9.70
CA PRO A 151 1.42 11.49 -9.51
C PRO A 151 1.91 11.86 -8.15
N ASN A 152 2.54 11.47 -7.34
CA ASN A 152 3.24 11.94 -6.14
C ASN A 152 2.36 12.33 -4.96
N GLY A 153 2.04 11.42 -4.14
CA GLY A 153 1.66 11.73 -2.78
C GLY A 153 0.23 11.41 -2.42
N LEU A 154 -0.27 12.17 -1.47
CA LEU A 154 -1.58 12.01 -0.91
C LEU A 154 -2.57 12.92 -1.62
N TYR A 155 -3.76 12.43 -1.87
CA TYR A 155 -4.85 13.22 -2.41
C TYR A 155 -6.19 12.74 -1.90
N TYR A 156 -7.20 13.58 -1.95
CA TYR A 156 -8.58 13.18 -1.74
C TYR A 156 -9.21 12.77 -3.06
N PRO A 157 -9.51 11.49 -3.26
CA PRO A 157 -10.07 11.02 -4.52
C PRO A 157 -11.52 11.43 -4.69
N SER A 158 -11.99 11.35 -5.93
CA SER A 158 -13.42 11.44 -6.24
C SER A 158 -14.18 10.22 -5.71
N LYS A 159 -15.39 10.43 -5.21
CA LYS A 159 -16.30 9.35 -4.80
C LYS A 159 -16.63 8.35 -5.91
N CYS A 160 -16.42 8.76 -7.16
CA CYS A 160 -16.72 7.95 -8.34
C CYS A 160 -15.48 7.41 -9.04
N ASN A 161 -14.28 7.89 -8.65
CA ASN A 161 -13.02 7.47 -9.27
C ASN A 161 -11.87 7.69 -8.28
N GLU A 162 -11.37 6.63 -7.74
CA GLU A 162 -10.28 6.60 -6.76
C GLU A 162 -8.92 7.04 -7.31
N PHE A 163 -8.75 7.01 -8.63
CA PHE A 163 -7.47 7.34 -9.28
C PHE A 163 -7.26 8.82 -9.55
N VAL A 164 -8.27 9.64 -9.34
CA VAL A 164 -8.19 11.08 -9.61
C VAL A 164 -8.58 11.91 -8.40
N PRO A 165 -7.92 13.06 -8.17
CA PRO A 165 -8.37 14.01 -7.19
C PRO A 165 -9.79 14.50 -7.49
N ALA A 166 -10.59 14.69 -6.46
CA ALA A 166 -11.92 15.25 -6.61
C ALA A 166 -11.86 16.67 -7.18
N GLN A 167 -12.78 16.99 -8.10
CA GLN A 167 -12.86 18.31 -8.73
C GLN A 167 -13.55 19.35 -7.84
N ASN A 168 -14.31 18.87 -6.85
CA ASN A 168 -15.01 19.71 -5.88
C ASN A 168 -15.19 18.92 -4.58
N ILE A 169 -15.49 19.63 -3.51
CA ILE A 169 -15.58 19.08 -2.15
C ILE A 169 -16.79 18.13 -1.98
N GLU A 170 -17.85 18.33 -2.71
CA GLU A 170 -19.07 17.51 -2.67
C GLU A 170 -18.82 16.10 -3.17
N ASN A 171 -17.96 15.98 -4.17
CA ASN A 171 -17.57 14.70 -4.78
C ASN A 171 -16.30 14.10 -4.17
N GLN A 172 -15.73 14.75 -3.16
CA GLN A 172 -14.53 14.30 -2.48
C GLN A 172 -14.84 13.16 -1.50
N MET A 173 -14.02 12.12 -1.49
CA MET A 173 -14.04 11.13 -0.41
C MET A 173 -13.61 11.77 0.91
N SER A 174 -14.08 11.22 2.03
CA SER A 174 -13.73 11.70 3.37
C SER A 174 -12.30 11.34 3.81
N ILE A 175 -11.65 10.46 3.09
CA ILE A 175 -10.31 9.97 3.38
C ILE A 175 -9.36 10.18 2.21
N PRO A 176 -8.07 10.43 2.48
CA PRO A 176 -7.08 10.52 1.43
C PRO A 176 -6.70 9.12 0.92
N VAL A 177 -6.13 9.10 -0.28
CA VAL A 177 -5.45 7.96 -0.85
C VAL A 177 -3.95 8.25 -0.87
N LEU A 178 -3.17 7.24 -0.44
CA LEU A 178 -1.73 7.17 -0.60
C LEU A 178 -1.44 6.36 -1.87
N ARG A 179 -0.62 6.92 -2.75
CA ARG A 179 -0.15 6.15 -3.90
C ARG A 179 1.16 5.47 -3.54
N LEU A 180 1.19 4.16 -3.70
CA LEU A 180 2.45 3.42 -3.70
C LEU A 180 3.28 3.91 -4.86
N LEU A 181 4.42 4.53 -4.56
CA LEU A 181 5.25 5.16 -5.57
C LEU A 181 6.06 4.12 -6.34
N GLY A 182 5.81 4.07 -7.64
CA GLY A 182 6.81 3.71 -8.60
C GLY A 182 7.64 4.94 -8.98
N PRO A 183 8.82 4.80 -9.55
CA PRO A 183 9.54 5.90 -10.14
C PRO A 183 8.86 6.41 -11.41
N ASP A 184 9.43 7.47 -11.96
CA ASP A 184 9.02 8.08 -13.21
C ASP A 184 8.68 7.05 -14.29
N PRO A 185 7.49 7.09 -14.89
CA PRO A 185 7.09 6.19 -15.97
C PRO A 185 8.05 6.19 -17.17
N ILE A 186 8.64 7.33 -17.48
CA ILE A 186 9.62 7.46 -18.56
C ILE A 186 10.89 6.68 -18.21
N TYR A 187 11.37 6.83 -16.98
CA TYR A 187 12.53 6.08 -16.51
C TYR A 187 12.30 4.57 -16.51
N ASN A 188 11.12 4.14 -16.12
CA ASN A 188 10.74 2.72 -16.18
C ASN A 188 10.77 2.20 -17.62
N PHE A 189 10.21 2.95 -18.55
CA PHE A 189 10.23 2.59 -19.96
C PHE A 189 11.67 2.50 -20.52
N GLU A 190 12.48 3.50 -20.26
CA GLU A 190 13.88 3.52 -20.73
C GLU A 190 14.71 2.38 -20.11
N ALA A 191 14.50 2.09 -18.84
CA ALA A 191 15.21 1.01 -18.17
C ALA A 191 14.80 -0.37 -18.69
N GLN A 192 13.52 -0.59 -18.96
CA GLN A 192 13.06 -1.85 -19.56
C GLN A 192 13.66 -2.05 -20.96
N VAL A 193 13.67 -1.02 -21.77
CA VAL A 193 14.21 -1.09 -23.14
C VAL A 193 15.73 -1.29 -23.11
N ARG A 194 16.43 -0.59 -22.23
CA ARG A 194 17.90 -0.62 -22.19
C ARG A 194 18.46 -1.86 -21.49
N ASP A 195 17.86 -2.27 -20.38
CA ASP A 195 18.45 -3.28 -19.50
C ASP A 195 17.73 -4.63 -19.60
N GLY A 196 16.71 -4.75 -20.43
CA GLY A 196 15.90 -5.97 -20.58
C GLY A 196 15.18 -6.38 -19.30
N MET A 197 15.09 -5.49 -18.33
CA MET A 197 14.46 -5.76 -17.04
C MET A 197 12.97 -5.55 -17.14
N GLN A 198 12.23 -6.61 -16.95
CA GLN A 198 10.83 -6.53 -16.55
C GLN A 198 10.83 -6.12 -15.08
N GLY A 199 10.72 -4.86 -14.79
CA GLY A 199 10.78 -4.47 -13.42
C GLY A 199 10.15 -3.12 -13.20
N VAL A 200 9.25 -3.10 -12.27
CA VAL A 200 8.82 -1.89 -11.62
C VAL A 200 9.99 -1.42 -10.77
N TYR A 201 10.43 -0.23 -11.03
CA TYR A 201 11.27 0.48 -10.09
C TYR A 201 10.39 1.06 -8.99
N SER A 202 9.76 0.17 -8.23
CA SER A 202 9.14 0.56 -6.98
C SER A 202 10.23 0.70 -5.91
N LEU A 203 9.93 1.40 -4.85
CA LEU A 203 10.75 1.37 -3.64
C LEU A 203 10.64 0.01 -2.92
N GLU A 204 10.07 -0.97 -3.57
CA GLU A 204 9.95 -2.32 -3.07
C GLU A 204 11.31 -3.01 -3.04
N PRO A 205 11.78 -3.41 -1.85
CA PRO A 205 13.15 -3.89 -1.65
C PRO A 205 13.57 -5.07 -2.52
N ALA A 206 12.68 -6.02 -2.77
CA ALA A 206 13.00 -7.19 -3.58
C ALA A 206 13.40 -6.83 -5.03
N TRP A 207 12.83 -5.77 -5.56
CA TRP A 207 13.10 -5.29 -6.92
C TRP A 207 14.29 -4.32 -6.99
N LEU A 208 14.78 -3.86 -5.86
CA LEU A 208 15.97 -3.03 -5.77
C LEU A 208 17.28 -3.83 -5.73
N THR A 209 17.22 -5.14 -5.78
CA THR A 209 18.37 -6.02 -5.80
C THR A 209 19.29 -5.65 -6.98
N GLY A 210 20.53 -5.29 -6.69
CA GLY A 210 21.48 -4.81 -7.70
C GLY A 210 21.43 -3.31 -7.99
N ARG A 211 20.51 -2.55 -7.39
CA ARG A 211 20.54 -1.09 -7.42
C ARG A 211 21.52 -0.57 -6.39
N ASN A 212 22.27 0.43 -6.78
CA ASN A 212 23.29 0.99 -5.90
C ASN A 212 22.73 2.11 -5.02
N GLN A 213 23.49 2.47 -4.00
CA GLN A 213 23.15 3.54 -3.07
C GLN A 213 22.88 4.88 -3.79
N LYS A 214 23.49 5.14 -4.95
CA LYS A 214 23.28 6.38 -5.71
C LYS A 214 21.83 6.53 -6.16
N TRP A 215 21.19 5.44 -6.59
CA TRP A 215 19.78 5.48 -7.01
C TRP A 215 18.86 5.74 -5.80
N ILE A 216 19.09 5.06 -4.68
CA ILE A 216 18.34 5.28 -3.43
C ILE A 216 18.47 6.74 -3.00
N ASN A 217 19.69 7.25 -2.94
CA ASN A 217 19.94 8.64 -2.55
C ASN A 217 19.27 9.64 -3.50
N TRP A 218 19.28 9.35 -4.81
CA TRP A 218 18.62 10.21 -5.79
C TRP A 218 17.10 10.24 -5.61
N VAL A 219 16.45 9.08 -5.46
CA VAL A 219 15.01 9.01 -5.23
C VAL A 219 14.60 9.77 -3.97
N PHE A 220 15.30 9.54 -2.85
CA PHE A 220 14.99 10.24 -1.61
C PHE A 220 15.34 11.73 -1.66
N SER A 221 16.34 12.14 -2.44
CA SER A 221 16.61 13.56 -2.65
C SER A 221 15.47 14.25 -3.39
N CYS A 222 14.91 13.63 -4.42
CA CYS A 222 13.73 14.15 -5.12
C CYS A 222 12.50 14.25 -4.21
N LEU A 223 12.31 13.28 -3.31
CA LEU A 223 11.18 13.26 -2.39
C LEU A 223 11.31 14.24 -1.22
N THR A 224 12.51 14.68 -0.91
CA THR A 224 12.81 15.63 0.18
C THR A 224 13.23 17.00 -0.32
N ASP A 225 13.10 17.26 -1.61
CA ASP A 225 13.37 18.57 -2.22
C ASP A 225 12.19 19.50 -1.93
N GLU A 226 12.45 20.49 -1.08
CA GLU A 226 11.44 21.46 -0.64
C GLU A 226 10.99 22.40 -1.76
N ASP A 227 11.84 22.59 -2.78
CA ASP A 227 11.54 23.45 -3.93
C ASP A 227 10.74 22.70 -5.01
N ALA A 228 10.81 21.37 -5.02
CA ALA A 228 10.19 20.54 -6.05
C ALA A 228 8.78 20.06 -5.68
N LEU A 229 8.51 19.82 -4.39
CA LEU A 229 7.26 19.19 -3.94
C LEU A 229 6.66 19.92 -2.75
N GLY A 230 5.40 20.34 -2.87
CA GLY A 230 4.64 20.88 -1.73
C GLY A 230 4.39 19.82 -0.63
N VAL A 231 4.30 18.55 -1.02
CA VAL A 231 4.24 17.39 -0.14
C VAL A 231 4.99 16.25 -0.79
N GLY A 232 6.12 15.86 -0.25
CA GLY A 232 6.82 14.63 -0.61
C GLY A 232 6.25 13.45 0.18
N TYR A 233 6.03 12.34 -0.50
CA TYR A 233 5.59 11.09 0.11
C TYR A 233 6.28 9.90 -0.56
N ALA A 234 6.72 8.97 0.26
CA ALA A 234 7.20 7.68 -0.23
C ALA A 234 6.68 6.56 0.67
N GLN A 235 6.34 5.44 0.08
CA GLN A 235 6.04 4.22 0.78
C GLN A 235 7.10 3.18 0.42
N VAL A 236 7.89 2.79 1.40
CA VAL A 236 8.85 1.70 1.28
C VAL A 236 8.15 0.47 1.82
N GLY A 237 7.59 -0.31 0.92
CA GLY A 237 6.83 -1.50 1.25
C GLY A 237 7.43 -2.75 0.63
N GLN A 238 7.12 -3.89 1.20
CA GLN A 238 7.54 -5.18 0.69
C GLN A 238 6.43 -6.20 0.83
N GLU A 239 6.09 -6.83 -0.27
CA GLU A 239 5.29 -8.03 -0.29
C GLU A 239 6.08 -9.21 0.26
N ASN A 240 5.46 -10.01 1.16
CA ASN A 240 6.16 -11.07 1.87
C ASN A 240 6.18 -12.44 1.16
N GLY A 241 5.82 -12.49 -0.11
CA GLY A 241 5.99 -13.64 -0.99
C GLY A 241 7.45 -13.95 -1.36
N PHE A 242 8.36 -13.03 -1.10
CA PHE A 242 9.78 -13.16 -1.46
C PHE A 242 10.63 -13.74 -0.32
N LEU A 243 11.75 -14.38 -0.69
CA LEU A 243 12.75 -14.83 0.27
C LEU A 243 13.45 -13.64 0.93
N TRP A 244 13.84 -13.80 2.17
CA TRP A 244 14.55 -12.76 2.93
C TRP A 244 15.85 -12.31 2.27
N GLU A 245 16.57 -13.23 1.65
CA GLU A 245 17.82 -12.98 0.94
C GLU A 245 17.62 -12.03 -0.25
N ASN A 246 16.43 -12.00 -0.83
CA ASN A 246 16.08 -11.11 -1.93
C ASN A 246 15.63 -9.73 -1.43
N ILE A 247 15.01 -9.68 -0.24
CA ILE A 247 14.47 -8.45 0.34
C ILE A 247 15.55 -7.63 1.04
N LYS A 248 16.35 -8.26 1.89
CA LYS A 248 17.32 -7.60 2.76
C LYS A 248 18.29 -6.67 2.00
N PRO A 249 18.87 -7.06 0.86
CA PRO A 249 19.82 -6.21 0.12
C PRO A 249 19.21 -4.89 -0.39
N GLY A 250 17.91 -4.87 -0.64
CA GLY A 250 17.19 -3.65 -1.04
C GLY A 250 16.62 -2.87 0.15
N LEU A 251 16.20 -3.57 1.21
CA LEU A 251 15.56 -2.95 2.37
C LEU A 251 16.54 -2.22 3.28
N ALA A 252 17.64 -2.88 3.66
CA ALA A 252 18.57 -2.30 4.62
C ALA A 252 19.18 -0.95 4.14
N PRO A 253 19.66 -0.80 2.89
CA PRO A 253 20.16 0.49 2.41
C PRO A 253 19.11 1.59 2.38
N GLN A 254 17.84 1.25 2.14
CA GLN A 254 16.74 2.23 2.21
C GLN A 254 16.50 2.67 3.65
N LEU A 255 16.47 1.73 4.59
CA LEU A 255 16.31 2.05 6.01
C LEU A 255 17.47 2.88 6.55
N ASP A 256 18.70 2.64 6.10
CA ASP A 256 19.87 3.48 6.43
C ASP A 256 19.65 4.92 5.96
N GLU A 257 19.23 5.12 4.73
CA GLU A 257 18.98 6.45 4.18
C GLU A 257 17.79 7.14 4.85
N ILE A 258 16.67 6.41 5.06
CA ILE A 258 15.51 6.92 5.79
C ILE A 258 15.92 7.37 7.20
N LYS A 259 16.65 6.54 7.93
CA LYS A 259 17.12 6.88 9.28
C LYS A 259 18.02 8.10 9.28
N ARG A 260 18.92 8.20 8.32
CA ARG A 260 19.82 9.36 8.16
C ARG A 260 19.03 10.64 7.89
N LEU A 261 18.07 10.62 6.97
CA LEU A 261 17.23 11.77 6.62
C LEU A 261 16.28 12.15 7.76
N HIS A 262 15.72 11.16 8.44
CA HIS A 262 14.87 11.37 9.60
C HIS A 262 15.65 12.05 10.75
N ALA A 263 16.84 11.58 11.06
CA ALA A 263 17.71 12.19 12.06
C ALA A 263 18.15 13.63 11.68
N ALA A 264 18.23 13.92 10.39
CA ALA A 264 18.53 15.26 9.88
C ALA A 264 17.28 16.19 9.82
N GLY A 265 16.11 15.70 10.22
CA GLY A 265 14.85 16.46 10.17
C GLY A 265 14.32 16.71 8.75
N LYS A 266 14.81 15.97 7.75
CA LYS A 266 14.42 16.12 6.34
C LYS A 266 13.14 15.36 5.98
N LEU A 267 12.80 14.32 6.74
CA LEU A 267 11.57 13.56 6.58
C LEU A 267 11.05 13.06 7.94
N ARG A 268 9.79 12.67 7.96
CA ARG A 268 9.16 11.95 9.06
C ARG A 268 8.92 10.52 8.62
N VAL A 269 9.06 9.58 9.55
CA VAL A 269 8.67 8.20 9.35
C VAL A 269 7.38 7.96 10.14
N GLU A 270 6.35 7.54 9.46
CA GLU A 270 5.00 7.45 10.01
C GLU A 270 4.29 6.18 9.50
N THR A 271 3.34 5.68 10.27
CA THR A 271 2.38 4.69 9.76
C THR A 271 1.41 5.36 8.78
N MET A 272 0.70 4.57 7.99
CA MET A 272 -0.30 5.10 7.05
C MET A 272 -1.37 5.93 7.77
N GLY A 273 -1.85 5.47 8.92
CA GLY A 273 -2.84 6.21 9.71
C GLY A 273 -2.30 7.53 10.28
N GLN A 274 -1.02 7.58 10.67
CA GLN A 274 -0.38 8.81 11.14
C GLN A 274 -0.23 9.81 9.99
N SER A 275 0.25 9.37 8.83
CA SER A 275 0.38 10.20 7.63
C SER A 275 -0.98 10.76 7.17
N ALA A 276 -2.02 9.93 7.21
CA ALA A 276 -3.38 10.39 6.90
C ALA A 276 -3.87 11.44 7.90
N SER A 277 -3.64 11.22 9.18
CA SER A 277 -4.03 12.18 10.22
C SER A 277 -3.33 13.52 10.03
N TRP A 278 -2.02 13.50 9.74
CA TRP A 278 -1.27 14.71 9.42
C TRP A 278 -1.83 15.41 8.17
N PHE A 279 -2.07 14.66 7.10
CA PHE A 279 -2.59 15.23 5.85
C PHE A 279 -3.96 15.87 6.05
N LYS A 280 -4.89 15.17 6.72
CA LYS A 280 -6.24 15.68 7.01
C LYS A 280 -6.24 16.94 7.89
N ASN A 281 -5.30 17.04 8.82
CA ASN A 281 -5.14 18.21 9.66
C ASN A 281 -4.59 19.42 8.89
N LYS A 282 -3.73 19.18 7.90
CA LYS A 282 -3.08 20.23 7.10
C LYS A 282 -3.92 20.64 5.89
N TYR A 283 -4.59 19.71 5.24
CA TYR A 283 -5.29 19.92 3.99
C TYR A 283 -6.72 19.41 4.06
N ARG A 284 -7.67 20.23 3.67
CA ARG A 284 -9.09 19.86 3.54
C ARG A 284 -9.45 19.41 2.12
N VAL A 285 -8.66 19.79 1.16
CA VAL A 285 -8.75 19.43 -0.25
C VAL A 285 -7.36 19.04 -0.72
N THR A 286 -7.28 18.34 -1.82
CA THR A 286 -5.99 17.99 -2.42
C THR A 286 -5.19 19.26 -2.71
N PRO A 287 -3.97 19.42 -2.19
CA PRO A 287 -3.14 20.55 -2.53
C PRO A 287 -2.78 20.52 -4.00
N PRO A 288 -2.63 21.68 -4.67
CA PRO A 288 -2.17 21.70 -6.05
C PRO A 288 -0.76 21.09 -6.13
N VAL A 289 -0.51 20.39 -7.22
CA VAL A 289 0.86 20.01 -7.62
C VAL A 289 1.46 21.23 -8.29
N THR A 290 2.45 21.78 -7.68
CA THR A 290 3.23 22.87 -8.25
C THR A 290 4.40 22.32 -9.05
#